data_94bc137dcec274cfb9b31edf34f8b0b8
#
_entry.id   94bc137dcec274cfb9b31edf34f8b0b8
#
_cell.length_a   1.000
_cell.length_b   1.000
_cell.length_c   1.000
_cell.angle_alpha   90.00
_cell.angle_beta   90.00
_cell.angle_gamma   90.00
#
_symmetry.space_group_name_H-M   'P 1'
#
loop_
_entity.id
_entity.type
_entity.pdbx_description
1 polymer ?
#
loop_
_entity_poly.entity_id
_entity_poly.type
_entity_poly.pdbx_seq_one_letter_code
_entity_poly.pdbx_strand_id
1 'polypeptide(L)'
;MDNNEFLSWDGAFTAEESQFTLLPEGTYPFTITKMERKVYTGNSTKIPNGAPYAEVTCKVDGGQLGSTIVTERLYLMKSFQWKLTQFFKAIGQPVVIGQAFQPNWNTVIGSNGTAKVIQHSYVSRDGQERVNNSIESFEDPQKVQGQAAQAPQQQTAPVQNQQPIQPQAGFQPGAF
;
A
#
# COMPACT_ATOMS: atom_id res chain seq x y z
N MET A 1 -5.12 0.74 -24.93
CA MET A 1 -6.17 1.69 -25.38
C MET A 1 -5.65 3.07 -25.05
N ASP A 2 -5.42 3.87 -26.08
CA ASP A 2 -4.85 5.21 -25.89
C ASP A 2 -5.91 6.13 -25.27
N ASN A 3 -5.69 6.54 -24.03
CA ASN A 3 -6.53 7.52 -23.31
C ASN A 3 -6.37 8.95 -23.87
N ASN A 4 -5.98 9.10 -25.13
CA ASN A 4 -5.73 10.38 -25.78
C ASN A 4 -6.85 10.78 -26.78
N GLU A 5 -8.02 10.19 -26.63
CA GLU A 5 -9.18 10.56 -27.43
C GLU A 5 -9.71 11.92 -26.96
N PHE A 6 -9.80 12.87 -27.91
CA PHE A 6 -10.33 14.19 -27.60
C PHE A 6 -11.85 14.14 -27.50
N LEU A 7 -12.38 14.69 -26.42
CA LEU A 7 -13.82 14.86 -26.26
C LEU A 7 -14.30 16.06 -27.08
N SER A 8 -15.46 15.96 -27.70
CA SER A 8 -16.11 17.09 -28.38
C SER A 8 -16.70 18.04 -27.34
N TRP A 9 -16.65 19.34 -27.61
CA TRP A 9 -17.21 20.37 -26.72
C TRP A 9 -18.70 20.20 -26.43
N ASP A 10 -19.46 19.70 -27.41
CA ASP A 10 -20.90 19.47 -27.31
C ASP A 10 -21.25 17.97 -27.29
N GLY A 11 -20.26 17.09 -27.10
CA GLY A 11 -20.42 15.64 -27.07
C GLY A 11 -20.82 15.13 -25.68
N ALA A 12 -21.56 14.07 -25.66
CA ALA A 12 -21.82 13.32 -24.42
C ALA A 12 -20.55 12.54 -24.01
N PHE A 13 -20.24 12.52 -22.73
CA PHE A 13 -19.19 11.67 -22.16
C PHE A 13 -19.76 10.86 -20.99
N THR A 14 -19.15 9.73 -20.71
CA THR A 14 -19.49 8.95 -19.52
C THR A 14 -18.83 9.57 -18.32
N ALA A 15 -19.62 9.97 -17.33
CA ALA A 15 -19.08 10.48 -16.07
C ALA A 15 -18.36 9.34 -15.34
N GLU A 16 -17.08 9.54 -15.07
CA GLU A 16 -16.25 8.61 -14.29
C GLU A 16 -15.89 9.25 -12.96
N GLU A 17 -15.90 8.43 -11.90
CA GLU A 17 -15.38 8.89 -10.62
C GLU A 17 -13.86 9.10 -10.70
N SER A 18 -13.37 10.03 -9.88
CA SER A 18 -11.93 10.26 -9.77
C SER A 18 -11.20 8.96 -9.41
N GLN A 19 -10.25 8.56 -10.23
CA GLN A 19 -9.43 7.36 -9.99
C GLN A 19 -8.44 7.54 -8.83
N PHE A 20 -8.40 8.72 -8.23
CA PHE A 20 -7.48 9.06 -7.16
C PHE A 20 -8.21 9.13 -5.82
N THR A 21 -8.03 8.10 -5.03
CA THR A 21 -8.48 8.06 -3.64
C THR A 21 -7.26 8.21 -2.73
N LEU A 22 -7.36 9.07 -1.72
CA LEU A 22 -6.35 9.12 -0.67
C LEU A 22 -6.55 7.95 0.28
N LEU A 23 -5.72 6.92 0.16
CA LEU A 23 -5.78 5.75 1.03
C LEU A 23 -5.23 6.06 2.42
N PRO A 24 -5.83 5.53 3.49
CA PRO A 24 -5.22 5.53 4.82
C PRO A 24 -3.84 4.87 4.83
N GLU A 25 -3.01 5.20 5.80
CA GLU A 25 -1.74 4.51 5.98
C GLU A 25 -1.96 3.02 6.25
N GLY A 26 -1.22 2.17 5.56
CA GLY A 26 -1.41 0.73 5.66
C GLY A 26 -0.61 -0.05 4.63
N THR A 27 -0.76 -1.36 4.68
CA THR A 27 -0.13 -2.29 3.72
C THR A 27 -1.16 -2.72 2.68
N TYR A 28 -0.86 -2.46 1.41
CA TYR A 28 -1.77 -2.68 0.29
C TYR A 28 -1.11 -3.45 -0.83
N PRO A 29 -1.86 -4.26 -1.57
CA PRO A 29 -1.40 -4.82 -2.83
C PRO A 29 -1.27 -3.71 -3.88
N PHE A 30 -0.30 -3.88 -4.77
CA PHE A 30 -0.13 -3.01 -5.92
C PHE A 30 0.13 -3.82 -7.19
N THR A 31 -0.15 -3.19 -8.32
CA THR A 31 0.22 -3.68 -9.66
C THR A 31 1.04 -2.60 -10.36
N ILE A 32 2.13 -2.98 -11.00
CA ILE A 32 2.94 -2.04 -11.79
C ILE A 32 2.30 -1.87 -13.17
N THR A 33 1.83 -0.66 -13.45
CA THR A 33 1.14 -0.33 -14.70
C THR A 33 2.06 0.30 -15.74
N LYS A 34 3.16 0.94 -15.29
CA LYS A 34 4.12 1.61 -16.18
C LYS A 34 5.52 1.57 -15.59
N MET A 35 6.52 1.50 -16.46
CA MET A 35 7.92 1.66 -16.10
C MET A 35 8.66 2.41 -17.22
N GLU A 36 9.41 3.42 -16.84
CA GLU A 36 10.25 4.20 -17.76
C GLU A 36 11.70 4.26 -17.25
N ARG A 37 12.66 4.08 -18.13
CA ARG A 37 14.08 4.28 -17.83
C ARG A 37 14.42 5.74 -18.05
N LYS A 38 14.95 6.38 -17.03
CA LYS A 38 15.25 7.81 -17.02
C LYS A 38 16.64 8.10 -16.45
N VAL A 39 17.09 9.31 -16.66
CA VAL A 39 18.32 9.85 -16.08
C VAL A 39 17.98 11.07 -15.25
N TYR A 40 18.51 11.13 -14.04
CA TYR A 40 18.27 12.26 -13.15
C TYR A 40 19.01 13.51 -13.64
N THR A 41 18.27 14.61 -13.76
CA THR A 41 18.77 15.91 -14.17
C THR A 41 18.38 16.96 -13.12
N GLY A 42 18.94 16.87 -11.92
CA GLY A 42 18.62 17.77 -10.82
C GLY A 42 19.83 18.12 -9.96
N ASN A 43 19.60 18.92 -8.94
CA ASN A 43 20.65 19.44 -8.06
C ASN A 43 20.57 18.86 -6.63
N SER A 44 20.16 17.59 -6.49
CA SER A 44 20.16 16.94 -5.19
C SER A 44 21.58 16.66 -4.70
N THR A 45 21.83 16.87 -3.42
CA THR A 45 23.10 16.49 -2.78
C THR A 45 23.27 14.96 -2.63
N LYS A 46 22.17 14.20 -2.65
CA LYS A 46 22.17 12.76 -2.48
C LYS A 46 22.18 11.98 -3.80
N ILE A 47 21.76 12.62 -4.89
CA ILE A 47 21.61 11.98 -6.21
C ILE A 47 22.38 12.84 -7.20
N PRO A 48 23.50 12.31 -7.74
CA PRO A 48 24.29 13.05 -8.72
C PRO A 48 23.51 13.21 -10.02
N ASN A 49 23.77 14.31 -10.72
CA ASN A 49 23.26 14.51 -12.06
C ASN A 49 23.80 13.39 -12.99
N GLY A 50 22.95 12.85 -13.84
CA GLY A 50 23.29 11.70 -14.67
C GLY A 50 23.01 10.33 -14.05
N ALA A 51 22.52 10.26 -12.80
CA ALA A 51 22.17 8.98 -12.16
C ALA A 51 21.02 8.29 -12.90
N PRO A 52 21.19 7.03 -13.35
CA PRO A 52 20.11 6.29 -13.98
C PRO A 52 19.09 5.85 -12.95
N TYR A 53 17.82 5.90 -13.32
CA TYR A 53 16.73 5.37 -12.49
C TYR A 53 15.60 4.79 -13.35
N ALA A 54 14.84 3.87 -12.76
CA ALA A 54 13.57 3.44 -13.29
C ALA A 54 12.46 4.20 -12.55
N GLU A 55 11.58 4.86 -13.29
CA GLU A 55 10.35 5.43 -12.76
C GLU A 55 9.24 4.39 -12.95
N VAL A 56 8.69 3.90 -11.85
CA VAL A 56 7.63 2.89 -11.84
C VAL A 56 6.34 3.50 -11.36
N THR A 57 5.25 3.21 -12.05
CA THR A 57 3.90 3.62 -11.66
C THR A 57 3.18 2.41 -11.09
N CYS A 58 2.82 2.51 -9.82
CA CYS A 58 2.12 1.48 -9.07
C CYS A 58 0.65 1.89 -8.90
N LYS A 59 -0.28 1.05 -9.37
CA LYS A 59 -1.68 1.14 -8.99
C LYS A 59 -1.84 0.39 -7.68
N VAL A 60 -2.11 1.11 -6.62
CA VAL A 60 -2.33 0.56 -5.27
C VAL A 60 -3.81 0.31 -5.09
N ASP A 61 -4.17 -0.90 -4.68
CA ASP A 61 -5.56 -1.32 -4.49
C ASP A 61 -5.93 -1.28 -3.00
N GLY A 62 -6.81 -0.38 -2.64
CA GLY A 62 -7.40 -0.24 -1.30
C GLY A 62 -8.68 -1.07 -1.11
N GLY A 63 -9.05 -1.93 -2.04
CA GLY A 63 -10.31 -2.69 -1.99
C GLY A 63 -11.52 -1.77 -2.01
N GLN A 64 -12.36 -1.87 -0.98
CA GLN A 64 -13.55 -1.01 -0.85
C GLN A 64 -13.23 0.48 -0.67
N LEU A 65 -11.99 0.82 -0.29
CA LEU A 65 -11.55 2.20 -0.16
C LEU A 65 -11.20 2.85 -1.52
N GLY A 66 -11.24 2.08 -2.60
CA GLY A 66 -10.84 2.53 -3.93
C GLY A 66 -9.36 2.28 -4.22
N SER A 67 -8.82 2.95 -5.22
CA SER A 67 -7.43 2.78 -5.63
C SER A 67 -6.73 4.13 -5.80
N THR A 68 -5.40 4.10 -5.68
CA THR A 68 -4.55 5.27 -5.92
C THR A 68 -3.38 4.91 -6.81
N ILE A 69 -2.82 5.91 -7.47
CA ILE A 69 -1.62 5.77 -8.31
C ILE A 69 -0.44 6.40 -7.56
N VAL A 70 0.61 5.62 -7.37
CA VAL A 70 1.86 6.07 -6.75
C VAL A 70 2.99 5.88 -7.74
N THR A 71 3.79 6.93 -7.95
CA THR A 71 4.99 6.87 -8.78
C THR A 71 6.22 6.83 -7.89
N GLU A 72 7.07 5.83 -8.11
CA GLU A 72 8.33 5.64 -7.38
C GLU A 72 9.54 5.69 -8.31
N ARG A 73 10.65 6.22 -7.78
CA ARG A 73 11.93 6.28 -8.47
C ARG A 73 12.92 5.30 -7.85
N LEU A 74 13.33 4.35 -8.65
CA LEU A 74 14.28 3.32 -8.29
C LEU A 74 15.65 3.69 -8.88
N TYR A 75 16.49 4.36 -8.09
CA TYR A 75 17.83 4.77 -8.53
C TYR A 75 18.78 3.58 -8.57
N LEU A 76 19.47 3.40 -9.71
CA LEU A 76 20.45 2.34 -9.92
C LEU A 76 21.82 2.74 -9.33
N MET A 77 21.84 2.94 -8.02
CA MET A 77 23.01 3.38 -7.26
C MET A 77 23.23 2.46 -6.07
N LYS A 78 24.50 2.28 -5.66
CA LYS A 78 24.85 1.45 -4.49
C LYS A 78 24.13 1.90 -3.21
N SER A 79 24.02 3.21 -2.99
CA SER A 79 23.34 3.78 -1.84
C SER A 79 21.82 3.46 -1.79
N PHE A 80 21.21 3.13 -2.90
CA PHE A 80 19.80 2.76 -3.02
C PHE A 80 19.59 1.26 -3.33
N GLN A 81 20.64 0.45 -3.28
CA GLN A 81 20.56 -0.99 -3.58
C GLN A 81 19.58 -1.73 -2.66
N TRP A 82 19.44 -1.29 -1.42
CA TRP A 82 18.46 -1.83 -0.48
C TRP A 82 17.02 -1.67 -0.97
N LYS A 83 16.68 -0.51 -1.57
CA LYS A 83 15.34 -0.24 -2.13
C LYS A 83 15.08 -1.09 -3.38
N LEU A 84 16.09 -1.25 -4.24
CA LEU A 84 16.03 -2.16 -5.39
C LEU A 84 15.81 -3.60 -4.93
N THR A 85 16.51 -4.04 -3.89
CA THR A 85 16.35 -5.36 -3.29
C THR A 85 14.93 -5.58 -2.79
N GLN A 86 14.38 -4.64 -2.02
CA GLN A 86 13.00 -4.73 -1.53
C GLN A 86 11.99 -4.78 -2.68
N PHE A 87 12.15 -3.91 -3.67
CA PHE A 87 11.27 -3.85 -4.83
C PHE A 87 11.21 -5.17 -5.60
N PHE A 88 12.37 -5.72 -5.99
CA PHE A 88 12.43 -6.96 -6.76
C PHE A 88 11.95 -8.18 -5.96
N LYS A 89 12.18 -8.21 -4.65
CA LYS A 89 11.59 -9.23 -3.76
C LYS A 89 10.07 -9.12 -3.70
N ALA A 90 9.56 -7.91 -3.55
CA ALA A 90 8.11 -7.67 -3.45
C ALA A 90 7.35 -8.13 -4.69
N ILE A 91 7.94 -7.98 -5.88
CA ILE A 91 7.34 -8.45 -7.14
C ILE A 91 7.72 -9.90 -7.50
N GLY A 92 8.27 -10.66 -6.55
CA GLY A 92 8.51 -12.10 -6.67
C GLY A 92 9.73 -12.51 -7.50
N GLN A 93 10.69 -11.61 -7.78
CA GLN A 93 11.94 -12.03 -8.41
C GLN A 93 12.86 -12.73 -7.38
N PRO A 94 13.68 -13.71 -7.80
CA PRO A 94 14.46 -14.59 -6.92
C PRO A 94 15.69 -13.88 -6.33
N VAL A 95 15.47 -12.87 -5.50
CA VAL A 95 16.53 -12.11 -4.84
C VAL A 95 16.96 -12.84 -3.57
N VAL A 96 18.25 -13.20 -3.49
CA VAL A 96 18.86 -13.79 -2.30
C VAL A 96 19.83 -12.79 -1.68
N ILE A 97 19.64 -12.48 -0.40
CA ILE A 97 20.50 -11.54 0.32
C ILE A 97 21.95 -12.07 0.37
N GLY A 98 22.89 -11.21 0.05
CA GLY A 98 24.32 -11.55 0.04
C GLY A 98 24.81 -12.19 -1.27
N GLN A 99 23.92 -12.42 -2.23
CA GLN A 99 24.29 -12.94 -3.56
C GLN A 99 24.10 -11.87 -4.64
N ALA A 100 24.88 -11.98 -5.72
CA ALA A 100 24.70 -11.14 -6.88
C ALA A 100 23.36 -11.48 -7.56
N PHE A 101 22.58 -10.46 -7.86
CA PHE A 101 21.28 -10.57 -8.48
C PHE A 101 21.22 -9.70 -9.73
N GLN A 102 20.77 -10.26 -10.83
CA GLN A 102 20.54 -9.54 -12.08
C GLN A 102 19.03 -9.34 -12.27
N PRO A 103 18.52 -8.09 -12.17
CA PRO A 103 17.10 -7.82 -12.32
C PRO A 103 16.59 -8.13 -13.73
N ASN A 104 15.41 -8.75 -13.81
CA ASN A 104 14.70 -8.87 -15.07
C ASN A 104 13.70 -7.72 -15.20
N TRP A 105 14.12 -6.65 -15.86
CA TRP A 105 13.29 -5.47 -16.07
C TRP A 105 12.12 -5.68 -17.04
N ASN A 106 12.19 -6.70 -17.89
CA ASN A 106 11.15 -6.97 -18.89
C ASN A 106 9.87 -7.52 -18.27
N THR A 107 9.95 -8.08 -17.06
CA THR A 107 8.80 -8.65 -16.34
C THR A 107 8.21 -7.70 -15.29
N VAL A 108 8.73 -6.47 -15.20
CA VAL A 108 8.32 -5.51 -14.17
C VAL A 108 6.90 -5.00 -14.41
N ILE A 109 6.56 -4.61 -15.64
CA ILE A 109 5.21 -4.16 -15.97
C ILE A 109 4.24 -5.34 -15.88
N GLY A 110 3.13 -5.15 -15.17
CA GLY A 110 2.14 -6.18 -14.88
C GLY A 110 2.45 -7.03 -13.65
N SER A 111 3.63 -6.89 -13.04
CA SER A 111 3.94 -7.57 -11.78
C SER A 111 3.11 -7.00 -10.63
N ASN A 112 2.79 -7.89 -9.70
CA ASN A 112 2.07 -7.56 -8.48
C ASN A 112 3.00 -7.68 -7.28
N GLY A 113 2.73 -6.90 -6.25
CA GLY A 113 3.44 -6.95 -4.99
C GLY A 113 2.62 -6.34 -3.86
N THR A 114 3.24 -6.20 -2.71
CA THR A 114 2.66 -5.55 -1.54
C THR A 114 3.59 -4.44 -1.09
N ALA A 115 3.02 -3.30 -0.67
CA ALA A 115 3.79 -2.15 -0.20
C ALA A 115 3.12 -1.50 1.00
N LYS A 116 3.93 -0.98 1.91
CA LYS A 116 3.47 -0.08 2.95
C LYS A 116 3.32 1.32 2.36
N VAL A 117 2.10 1.84 2.44
CA VAL A 117 1.71 3.15 1.93
C VAL A 117 1.48 4.09 3.09
N ILE A 118 2.00 5.28 2.97
CA ILE A 118 1.83 6.38 3.93
C ILE A 118 1.21 7.58 3.25
N GLN A 119 0.72 8.52 4.05
CA GLN A 119 0.28 9.82 3.58
C GLN A 119 1.42 10.83 3.73
N HIS A 120 1.70 11.56 2.67
CA HIS A 120 2.77 12.56 2.63
C HIS A 120 2.20 13.92 2.29
N SER A 121 2.35 14.88 3.23
CA SER A 121 1.99 16.27 3.01
C SER A 121 3.10 17.00 2.27
N TYR A 122 2.74 17.81 1.31
CA TYR A 122 3.65 18.68 0.56
C TYR A 122 2.99 19.99 0.18
N VAL A 123 3.81 21.02 -0.02
CA VAL A 123 3.33 22.30 -0.53
C VAL A 123 3.46 22.30 -2.04
N SER A 124 2.34 22.47 -2.74
CA SER A 124 2.29 22.55 -4.19
C SER A 124 2.82 23.90 -4.70
N ARG A 125 3.07 24.02 -6.00
CA ARG A 125 3.65 25.25 -6.60
C ARG A 125 2.77 26.49 -6.44
N ASP A 126 1.47 26.31 -6.23
CA ASP A 126 0.49 27.35 -5.94
C ASP A 126 0.44 27.74 -4.45
N GLY A 127 1.33 27.16 -3.61
CA GLY A 127 1.44 27.45 -2.18
C GLY A 127 0.41 26.74 -1.31
N GLN A 128 -0.40 25.82 -1.87
CA GLN A 128 -1.39 25.05 -1.11
C GLN A 128 -0.75 23.80 -0.53
N GLU A 129 -1.10 23.49 0.71
CA GLU A 129 -0.78 22.21 1.32
C GLU A 129 -1.67 21.12 0.72
N ARG A 130 -1.05 20.06 0.25
CA ARG A 130 -1.70 18.89 -0.33
C ARG A 130 -1.16 17.61 0.28
N VAL A 131 -1.98 16.58 0.28
CA VAL A 131 -1.61 15.25 0.76
C VAL A 131 -1.72 14.26 -0.38
N ASN A 132 -0.73 13.40 -0.52
CA ASN A 132 -0.76 12.28 -1.45
C ASN A 132 -0.34 10.99 -0.76
N ASN A 133 -0.59 9.87 -1.40
CA ASN A 133 -0.01 8.59 -0.98
C ASN A 133 1.41 8.45 -1.55
N SER A 134 2.28 7.86 -0.75
CA SER A 134 3.62 7.46 -1.16
C SER A 134 3.95 6.06 -0.61
N ILE A 135 4.85 5.35 -1.28
CA ILE A 135 5.32 4.05 -0.80
C ILE A 135 6.47 4.29 0.17
N GLU A 136 6.30 3.87 1.42
CA GLU A 136 7.35 3.89 2.43
C GLU A 136 8.33 2.73 2.19
N SER A 137 7.81 1.52 2.01
CA SER A 137 8.58 0.32 1.76
C SER A 137 7.84 -0.68 0.87
N PHE A 138 8.61 -1.45 0.12
CA PHE A 138 8.09 -2.63 -0.58
C PHE A 138 8.21 -3.82 0.35
N GLU A 139 7.12 -4.56 0.53
CA GLU A 139 7.04 -5.64 1.50
C GLU A 139 7.41 -7.00 0.90
N ASP A 140 8.18 -7.77 1.64
CA ASP A 140 8.53 -9.14 1.25
C ASP A 140 7.29 -10.04 1.36
N PRO A 141 6.85 -10.73 0.29
CA PRO A 141 5.69 -11.62 0.33
C PRO A 141 5.74 -12.67 1.44
N GLN A 142 6.93 -13.13 1.80
CA GLN A 142 7.11 -14.10 2.87
C GLN A 142 6.84 -13.51 4.26
N LYS A 143 7.09 -12.23 4.45
CA LYS A 143 6.81 -11.53 5.72
C LYS A 143 5.33 -11.21 5.89
N VAL A 144 4.66 -10.82 4.80
CA VAL A 144 3.24 -10.48 4.82
C VAL A 144 2.37 -11.68 5.17
N GLN A 145 2.71 -12.88 4.66
CA GLN A 145 2.01 -14.12 5.01
C GLN A 145 2.14 -14.49 6.49
N GLY A 146 3.25 -14.13 7.13
CA GLY A 146 3.46 -14.35 8.57
C GLY A 146 2.64 -13.42 9.47
N GLN A 147 2.28 -12.22 8.99
CA GLN A 147 1.49 -11.25 9.75
C GLN A 147 -0.03 -11.43 9.59
N ALA A 148 -0.49 -12.00 8.48
CA ALA A 148 -1.91 -12.29 8.26
C ALA A 148 -2.48 -13.36 9.24
N ALA A 149 -1.62 -14.09 9.94
CA ALA A 149 -2.03 -15.08 10.96
C ALA A 149 -2.34 -14.48 12.33
N GLN A 150 -2.14 -13.18 12.54
CA GLN A 150 -2.49 -12.46 13.77
C GLN A 150 -3.61 -11.45 13.51
N ALA A 151 -4.80 -11.97 13.16
CA ALA A 151 -6.01 -11.20 13.38
C ALA A 151 -6.14 -10.95 14.90
N PRO A 152 -6.48 -9.72 15.35
CA PRO A 152 -6.72 -9.49 16.76
C PRO A 152 -7.88 -10.38 17.21
N GLN A 153 -7.58 -11.38 18.05
CA GLN A 153 -8.61 -12.10 18.77
C GLN A 153 -9.35 -11.07 19.61
N GLN A 154 -10.58 -10.79 19.23
CA GLN A 154 -11.52 -10.13 20.12
C GLN A 154 -11.56 -10.98 21.40
N GLN A 155 -10.98 -10.45 22.46
CA GLN A 155 -11.19 -10.96 23.79
C GLN A 155 -12.69 -10.81 24.08
N THR A 156 -13.41 -11.91 23.87
CA THR A 156 -14.74 -12.06 24.47
C THR A 156 -14.54 -12.05 25.97
N ALA A 157 -15.02 -10.97 26.62
CA ALA A 157 -15.07 -10.89 28.05
C ALA A 157 -15.80 -12.14 28.60
N PRO A 158 -15.30 -12.74 29.69
CA PRO A 158 -15.98 -13.88 30.28
C PRO A 158 -17.36 -13.44 30.75
N VAL A 159 -18.39 -14.07 30.21
CA VAL A 159 -19.77 -13.95 30.68
C VAL A 159 -19.77 -14.50 32.12
N GLN A 160 -19.94 -13.63 33.08
CA GLN A 160 -20.23 -14.02 34.45
C GLN A 160 -21.54 -14.81 34.46
N ASN A 161 -21.39 -16.08 34.76
CA ASN A 161 -22.48 -17.01 34.98
C ASN A 161 -23.24 -16.54 36.23
N GLN A 162 -24.37 -15.84 36.03
CA GLN A 162 -25.30 -15.56 37.10
C GLN A 162 -25.94 -16.90 37.53
N GLN A 163 -25.62 -17.34 38.73
CA GLN A 163 -26.27 -18.43 39.38
C GLN A 163 -27.79 -18.15 39.53
N PRO A 164 -28.66 -19.10 39.24
CA PRO A 164 -30.10 -18.93 39.47
C PRO A 164 -30.35 -18.86 40.96
N ILE A 165 -31.03 -17.75 41.37
CA ILE A 165 -31.53 -17.57 42.71
C ILE A 165 -32.62 -18.61 42.95
N GLN A 166 -32.39 -19.52 43.88
CA GLN A 166 -33.42 -20.46 44.38
C GLN A 166 -34.47 -19.64 45.18
N PRO A 167 -35.76 -19.86 44.94
CA PRO A 167 -36.78 -19.27 45.79
C PRO A 167 -36.82 -20.02 47.14
N GLN A 168 -36.53 -19.39 48.23
CA GLN A 168 -36.81 -19.88 49.59
C GLN A 168 -38.31 -19.95 49.77
N ALA A 169 -38.81 -21.18 49.90
CA ALA A 169 -40.16 -21.46 50.27
C ALA A 169 -40.31 -21.38 51.80
N GLY A 170 -41.40 -20.76 52.21
CA GLY A 170 -42.12 -21.17 53.36
C GLY A 170 -41.81 -20.47 54.68
N PHE A 171 -42.48 -19.35 54.88
CA PHE A 171 -42.86 -18.94 56.23
C PHE A 171 -44.24 -19.52 56.54
N GLN A 172 -44.30 -20.49 57.42
CA GLN A 172 -45.57 -20.94 58.01
C GLN A 172 -45.91 -20.09 59.24
N PRO A 173 -47.09 -19.50 59.31
CA PRO A 173 -47.61 -19.01 60.57
C PRO A 173 -48.40 -20.12 61.25
N GLY A 174 -47.98 -20.54 62.38
CA GLY A 174 -48.70 -21.54 63.16
C GLY A 174 -48.62 -21.28 64.62
N ALA A 175 -49.73 -20.86 65.12
CA ALA A 175 -50.42 -21.25 66.32
C ALA A 175 -49.80 -20.98 67.73
N PHE A 176 -50.57 -20.16 68.41
CA PHE A 176 -50.71 -19.91 69.88
C PHE A 176 -49.67 -19.06 70.55
#